data_0094f193c6eaab94bd9f690a43febdd9
#
_entry.id   0094f193c6eaab94bd9f690a43febdd9
#
_cell.length_a   1.000
_cell.length_b   1.000
_cell.length_c   1.000
_cell.angle_alpha   90.00
_cell.angle_beta   90.00
_cell.angle_gamma   90.00
#
_symmetry.space_group_name_H-M   'P 1'
#
loop_
_entity.id
_entity.type
_entity.pdbx_description
1 polymer ?
#
loop_
_entity_poly.entity_id
_entity_poly.type
_entity_poly.pdbx_seq_one_letter_code
_entity_poly.pdbx_strand_id
1 'polypeptide(L)'
;MRRLLLLSLLTLAACGQSVPVGNVTSSDEPAPDAVAPEPAPVRIGELGASLEACAGAGTPRRLLAGETLPVRSAPFDNAPQTGTVAAGGRFFICSRSLDQKWFGIVYDPSGALAQRCAVSEPVASKRTYGGPCASGWVSSPFVKMIAGEEPQAPPTAPPIATGRGKGG
;
A
#
# COMPACT_ATOMS: atom_id res chain seq x y z
N MET A 1 32.24 -19.22 70.21
CA MET A 1 31.79 -17.93 69.61
C MET A 1 30.44 -18.15 68.89
N ARG A 2 29.42 -17.62 69.49
CA ARG A 2 28.00 -17.89 69.18
C ARG A 2 27.59 -16.87 68.19
N ARG A 3 27.19 -17.25 66.95
CA ARG A 3 26.56 -16.34 65.97
C ARG A 3 25.04 -16.61 65.94
N LEU A 4 24.29 -15.62 66.42
CA LEU A 4 22.83 -15.56 66.33
C LEU A 4 22.43 -15.37 64.88
N LEU A 5 21.55 -16.25 64.39
CA LEU A 5 20.79 -16.11 63.17
C LEU A 5 19.44 -15.42 63.52
N LEU A 6 19.28 -14.22 63.06
CA LEU A 6 17.99 -13.50 63.10
C LEU A 6 17.19 -13.88 61.85
N LEU A 7 16.15 -14.67 62.03
CA LEU A 7 15.12 -14.92 61.04
C LEU A 7 14.16 -13.72 61.00
N SER A 8 14.15 -13.02 59.88
CA SER A 8 13.18 -11.94 59.59
C SER A 8 11.97 -12.55 58.84
N LEU A 9 10.84 -12.70 59.53
CA LEU A 9 9.56 -13.05 58.87
C LEU A 9 8.99 -11.81 58.20
N LEU A 10 8.94 -11.84 56.86
CA LEU A 10 8.11 -10.88 56.09
C LEU A 10 6.72 -11.47 55.97
N THR A 11 5.74 -10.85 56.61
CA THR A 11 4.31 -11.11 56.40
C THR A 11 3.81 -10.34 55.21
N LEU A 12 3.48 -11.03 54.11
CA LEU A 12 2.72 -10.45 52.98
C LEU A 12 1.23 -10.35 53.37
N ALA A 13 0.76 -9.12 53.54
CA ALA A 13 -0.68 -8.82 53.64
C ALA A 13 -1.27 -8.87 52.24
N ALA A 14 -2.04 -9.90 51.92
CA ALA A 14 -2.83 -9.98 50.70
C ALA A 14 -4.12 -9.14 50.90
N CYS A 15 -4.19 -7.97 50.30
CA CYS A 15 -5.43 -7.22 50.10
C CYS A 15 -6.26 -7.89 49.01
N GLY A 16 -7.17 -8.79 49.41
CA GLY A 16 -8.20 -9.30 48.55
C GLY A 16 -9.29 -8.26 48.37
N GLN A 17 -9.28 -7.55 47.25
CA GLN A 17 -10.43 -6.75 46.81
C GLN A 17 -11.39 -7.66 46.05
N SER A 18 -12.48 -8.04 46.70
CA SER A 18 -13.60 -8.68 46.05
C SER A 18 -14.30 -7.65 45.18
N VAL A 19 -14.06 -7.71 43.86
CA VAL A 19 -14.87 -6.96 42.89
C VAL A 19 -16.26 -7.61 42.86
N PRO A 20 -17.33 -6.89 43.12
CA PRO A 20 -18.67 -7.46 42.92
C PRO A 20 -18.82 -7.84 41.46
N VAL A 21 -19.12 -9.10 41.19
CA VAL A 21 -19.54 -9.58 39.88
C VAL A 21 -20.91 -8.95 39.62
N GLY A 22 -20.88 -7.74 39.08
CA GLY A 22 -22.05 -7.12 38.49
C GLY A 22 -22.47 -7.99 37.32
N ASN A 23 -23.73 -8.37 37.32
CA ASN A 23 -24.39 -9.06 36.22
C ASN A 23 -24.24 -8.18 34.98
N VAL A 24 -23.25 -8.46 34.15
CA VAL A 24 -23.13 -7.86 32.80
C VAL A 24 -24.27 -8.45 31.99
N THR A 25 -25.43 -7.78 32.07
CA THR A 25 -26.40 -7.83 30.99
C THR A 25 -25.60 -7.50 29.75
N SER A 26 -25.42 -8.48 28.84
CA SER A 26 -24.93 -8.25 27.51
C SER A 26 -25.89 -7.28 26.83
N SER A 27 -25.64 -5.99 26.98
CA SER A 27 -26.20 -5.02 26.05
C SER A 27 -25.58 -5.39 24.72
N ASP A 28 -26.39 -5.83 23.78
CA ASP A 28 -26.10 -5.85 22.35
C ASP A 28 -25.96 -4.38 21.91
N GLU A 29 -24.93 -3.72 22.43
CA GLU A 29 -24.50 -2.44 21.90
C GLU A 29 -23.81 -2.77 20.57
N PRO A 30 -24.39 -2.35 19.43
CA PRO A 30 -23.74 -2.56 18.16
C PRO A 30 -22.34 -1.97 18.28
N ALA A 31 -21.32 -2.78 17.99
CA ALA A 31 -19.95 -2.30 17.96
C ALA A 31 -19.93 -1.00 17.15
N PRO A 32 -19.31 0.10 17.65
CA PRO A 32 -19.28 1.35 16.92
C PRO A 32 -18.79 1.02 15.52
N ASP A 33 -19.61 1.34 14.50
CA ASP A 33 -19.28 1.14 13.10
C ASP A 33 -17.85 1.64 12.91
N ALA A 34 -16.94 0.71 12.56
CA ALA A 34 -15.53 1.06 12.40
C ALA A 34 -15.46 2.10 11.29
N VAL A 35 -15.35 3.36 11.67
CA VAL A 35 -15.28 4.48 10.74
C VAL A 35 -14.15 4.18 9.77
N ALA A 36 -14.49 4.14 8.48
CA ALA A 36 -13.50 3.91 7.45
C ALA A 36 -12.43 5.03 7.53
N PRO A 37 -11.14 4.69 7.44
CA PRO A 37 -10.09 5.70 7.49
C PRO A 37 -10.24 6.69 6.32
N GLU A 38 -9.88 7.95 6.58
CA GLU A 38 -9.86 8.95 5.52
C GLU A 38 -8.91 8.54 4.38
N PRO A 39 -9.24 8.89 3.13
CA PRO A 39 -8.37 8.64 2.00
C PRO A 39 -6.98 9.26 2.19
N ALA A 40 -5.95 8.49 1.94
CA ALA A 40 -4.56 8.94 1.97
C ALA A 40 -3.99 8.93 0.54
N PRO A 41 -3.92 10.08 -0.14
CA PRO A 41 -3.46 10.13 -1.52
C PRO A 41 -1.99 9.68 -1.63
N VAL A 42 -1.69 8.94 -2.69
CA VAL A 42 -0.32 8.49 -2.98
C VAL A 42 0.56 9.70 -3.33
N ARG A 43 1.74 9.75 -2.76
CA ARG A 43 2.71 10.81 -3.01
C ARG A 43 3.81 10.33 -3.94
N ILE A 44 4.33 11.26 -4.76
CA ILE A 44 5.44 11.05 -5.68
C ILE A 44 6.57 12.01 -5.37
N GLY A 45 7.79 11.70 -5.81
CA GLY A 45 8.97 12.52 -5.56
C GLY A 45 9.55 12.36 -4.15
N GLU A 46 9.29 11.24 -3.48
CA GLU A 46 9.76 10.97 -2.11
C GLU A 46 11.29 10.92 -1.99
N LEU A 47 11.98 10.55 -3.06
CA LEU A 47 13.46 10.47 -3.11
C LEU A 47 14.16 11.77 -3.53
N GLY A 48 13.39 12.83 -3.82
CA GLY A 48 13.92 14.13 -4.21
C GLY A 48 13.95 14.37 -5.72
N ALA A 49 14.28 15.62 -6.09
CA ALA A 49 14.15 16.11 -7.46
C ALA A 49 15.17 15.55 -8.46
N SER A 50 16.17 14.80 -8.00
CA SER A 50 17.21 14.21 -8.87
C SER A 50 16.89 12.76 -9.27
N LEU A 51 15.86 12.18 -8.69
CA LEU A 51 15.47 10.79 -8.92
C LEU A 51 14.07 10.72 -9.51
N GLU A 52 13.74 9.56 -10.10
CA GLU A 52 12.42 9.30 -10.62
C GLU A 52 11.33 9.59 -9.56
N ALA A 53 10.18 10.05 -10.02
CA ALA A 53 9.07 10.37 -9.13
C ALA A 53 8.59 9.18 -8.29
N CYS A 54 8.75 7.95 -8.82
CA CYS A 54 8.49 6.71 -8.10
C CYS A 54 9.74 5.82 -8.06
N ALA A 55 10.07 5.32 -6.87
CA ALA A 55 11.34 4.66 -6.55
C ALA A 55 11.56 3.28 -7.19
N GLY A 56 10.58 2.72 -7.86
CA GLY A 56 10.69 1.40 -8.47
C GLY A 56 9.37 0.86 -8.97
N ALA A 57 9.40 -0.39 -9.39
CA ALA A 57 8.24 -1.09 -9.90
C ALA A 57 7.98 -2.40 -9.15
N GLY A 58 6.75 -2.88 -9.23
CA GLY A 58 6.31 -4.11 -8.60
C GLY A 58 5.25 -4.85 -9.41
N THR A 59 5.04 -6.08 -9.02
CA THR A 59 3.97 -6.95 -9.53
C THR A 59 3.33 -7.71 -8.37
N PRO A 60 2.05 -8.08 -8.45
CA PRO A 60 1.45 -8.94 -7.46
C PRO A 60 2.18 -10.29 -7.35
N ARG A 61 2.25 -10.84 -6.14
CA ARG A 61 2.75 -12.19 -5.87
C ARG A 61 1.75 -12.95 -5.02
N ARG A 62 1.85 -14.28 -5.02
CA ARG A 62 0.98 -15.19 -4.24
C ARG A 62 -0.50 -15.08 -4.64
N LEU A 63 -0.78 -14.65 -5.86
CA LEU A 63 -2.11 -14.68 -6.44
C LEU A 63 -2.24 -15.88 -7.38
N LEU A 64 -3.38 -16.54 -7.31
CA LEU A 64 -3.76 -17.55 -8.28
C LEU A 64 -4.24 -16.89 -9.58
N ALA A 65 -4.30 -17.67 -10.65
CA ALA A 65 -4.84 -17.18 -11.93
C ALA A 65 -6.29 -16.70 -11.74
N GLY A 66 -6.56 -15.48 -12.19
CA GLY A 66 -7.87 -14.84 -12.02
C GLY A 66 -8.06 -14.05 -10.73
N GLU A 67 -7.15 -14.18 -9.76
CA GLU A 67 -7.17 -13.33 -8.56
C GLU A 67 -6.59 -11.95 -8.83
N THR A 68 -6.98 -11.00 -8.01
CA THR A 68 -6.52 -9.62 -8.09
C THR A 68 -6.00 -9.13 -6.75
N LEU A 69 -5.00 -8.25 -6.79
CA LEU A 69 -4.52 -7.51 -5.62
C LEU A 69 -5.42 -6.30 -5.38
N PRO A 70 -6.10 -6.20 -4.23
CA PRO A 70 -6.95 -5.05 -3.94
C PRO A 70 -6.10 -3.78 -3.74
N VAL A 71 -6.56 -2.69 -4.33
CA VAL A 71 -6.01 -1.33 -4.15
C VAL A 71 -6.98 -0.54 -3.28
N ARG A 72 -6.47 0.06 -2.21
CA ARG A 72 -7.26 0.75 -1.21
C ARG A 72 -7.03 2.26 -1.22
N SER A 73 -7.98 3.02 -0.69
CA SER A 73 -7.88 4.49 -0.59
C SER A 73 -6.87 4.97 0.45
N ALA A 74 -6.50 4.13 1.42
CA ALA A 74 -5.56 4.43 2.50
C ALA A 74 -4.78 3.17 2.91
N PRO A 75 -3.62 3.29 3.59
CA PRO A 75 -2.78 2.16 4.01
C PRO A 75 -3.32 1.44 5.25
N PHE A 76 -4.57 0.94 5.17
CA PHE A 76 -5.26 0.22 6.24
C PHE A 76 -6.15 -0.90 5.68
N ASP A 77 -6.30 -1.98 6.43
CA ASP A 77 -7.10 -3.15 6.00
C ASP A 77 -8.60 -2.84 5.84
N ASN A 78 -9.13 -1.92 6.64
CA ASN A 78 -10.52 -1.47 6.58
C ASN A 78 -10.76 -0.27 5.67
N ALA A 79 -9.72 0.24 4.96
CA ALA A 79 -9.90 1.32 4.00
C ALA A 79 -10.72 0.84 2.80
N PRO A 80 -11.57 1.71 2.21
CA PRO A 80 -12.33 1.38 1.01
C PRO A 80 -11.43 0.90 -0.13
N GLN A 81 -11.88 -0.14 -0.84
CA GLN A 81 -11.23 -0.59 -2.05
C GLN A 81 -11.59 0.36 -3.20
N THR A 82 -10.58 0.87 -3.89
CA THR A 82 -10.73 1.82 -5.01
C THR A 82 -10.39 1.20 -6.36
N GLY A 83 -9.78 0.02 -6.35
CA GLY A 83 -9.41 -0.67 -7.59
C GLY A 83 -8.76 -2.02 -7.33
N THR A 84 -8.22 -2.60 -8.40
CA THR A 84 -7.50 -3.89 -8.35
C THR A 84 -6.35 -3.91 -9.34
N VAL A 85 -5.34 -4.73 -9.06
CA VAL A 85 -4.29 -5.11 -10.01
C VAL A 85 -4.36 -6.62 -10.25
N ALA A 86 -4.50 -7.03 -11.50
CA ALA A 86 -4.56 -8.45 -11.87
C ALA A 86 -3.23 -9.19 -11.59
N ALA A 87 -3.30 -10.50 -11.45
CA ALA A 87 -2.11 -11.35 -11.39
C ALA A 87 -1.24 -11.11 -12.65
N GLY A 88 0.07 -10.84 -12.43
CA GLY A 88 1.01 -10.48 -13.50
C GLY A 88 0.97 -9.02 -13.95
N GLY A 89 0.00 -8.22 -13.49
CA GLY A 89 -0.01 -6.77 -13.71
C GLY A 89 1.18 -6.10 -13.04
N ARG A 90 1.62 -4.98 -13.58
CA ARG A 90 2.77 -4.19 -13.10
C ARG A 90 2.34 -2.81 -12.68
N PHE A 91 3.04 -2.23 -11.71
CA PHE A 91 2.77 -0.90 -11.18
C PHE A 91 4.03 -0.22 -10.69
N PHE A 92 4.00 1.10 -10.61
CA PHE A 92 5.07 1.90 -10.00
C PHE A 92 4.86 1.97 -8.49
N ILE A 93 5.95 1.85 -7.73
CA ILE A 93 5.97 2.02 -6.27
C ILE A 93 6.49 3.42 -5.99
N CYS A 94 5.63 4.29 -5.45
CA CYS A 94 5.92 5.72 -5.30
C CYS A 94 6.14 6.13 -3.83
N SER A 95 5.44 5.50 -2.91
CA SER A 95 5.56 5.78 -1.49
C SER A 95 5.38 4.52 -0.64
N ARG A 96 5.67 4.63 0.64
CA ARG A 96 5.58 3.53 1.60
C ARG A 96 4.99 4.06 2.90
N SER A 97 4.12 3.26 3.54
CA SER A 97 3.62 3.59 4.87
C SER A 97 4.74 3.55 5.91
N LEU A 98 4.57 4.27 7.02
CA LEU A 98 5.57 4.34 8.09
C LEU A 98 5.86 2.96 8.72
N ASP A 99 4.85 2.12 8.83
CA ASP A 99 4.97 0.74 9.33
C ASP A 99 5.49 -0.25 8.27
N GLN A 100 5.73 0.22 7.04
CA GLN A 100 6.21 -0.54 5.88
C GLN A 100 5.28 -1.68 5.41
N LYS A 101 4.06 -1.75 5.93
CA LYS A 101 3.09 -2.77 5.54
C LYS A 101 2.37 -2.47 4.24
N TRP A 102 2.47 -1.22 3.74
CA TRP A 102 1.76 -0.77 2.56
C TRP A 102 2.67 -0.05 1.58
N PHE A 103 2.42 -0.27 0.29
CA PHE A 103 3.00 0.52 -0.79
C PHE A 103 1.94 1.42 -1.40
N GLY A 104 2.26 2.71 -1.54
CA GLY A 104 1.52 3.63 -2.38
C GLY A 104 1.96 3.44 -3.83
N ILE A 105 1.03 3.03 -4.68
CA ILE A 105 1.30 2.67 -6.07
C ILE A 105 0.58 3.59 -7.05
N VAL A 106 1.18 3.72 -8.24
CA VAL A 106 0.54 4.27 -9.45
C VAL A 106 0.52 3.17 -10.49
N TYR A 107 -0.63 2.92 -11.10
CA TYR A 107 -0.80 1.82 -12.03
C TYR A 107 -1.74 2.15 -13.19
N ASP A 108 -1.47 1.53 -14.32
CA ASP A 108 -2.38 1.50 -15.45
C ASP A 108 -3.31 0.29 -15.34
N PRO A 109 -4.63 0.44 -15.53
CA PRO A 109 -5.55 -0.71 -15.51
C PRO A 109 -5.23 -1.81 -16.51
N SER A 110 -4.49 -1.51 -17.59
CA SER A 110 -3.99 -2.54 -18.53
C SER A 110 -2.94 -3.47 -17.93
N GLY A 111 -2.40 -3.14 -16.76
CA GLY A 111 -1.33 -3.91 -16.10
C GLY A 111 0.07 -3.66 -16.66
N ALA A 112 0.27 -2.64 -17.50
CA ALA A 112 1.58 -2.24 -18.03
C ALA A 112 2.21 -1.11 -17.18
N LEU A 113 3.55 -1.02 -17.20
CA LEU A 113 4.27 0.16 -16.74
C LEU A 113 4.18 1.23 -17.84
N ALA A 114 3.11 2.00 -17.84
CA ALA A 114 2.82 2.94 -18.91
C ALA A 114 3.52 4.29 -18.68
N GLN A 115 4.26 4.78 -19.69
CA GLN A 115 4.89 6.10 -19.65
C GLN A 115 3.89 7.24 -19.41
N ARG A 116 2.65 7.08 -19.88
CA ARG A 116 1.58 8.05 -19.64
C ARG A 116 1.30 8.32 -18.17
N CYS A 117 1.69 7.41 -17.25
CA CYS A 117 1.56 7.65 -15.82
C CYS A 117 2.47 8.79 -15.32
N ALA A 118 3.48 9.17 -16.10
CA ALA A 118 4.38 10.31 -15.85
C ALA A 118 5.08 10.29 -14.48
N VAL A 119 5.54 9.10 -14.08
CA VAL A 119 6.20 8.89 -12.77
C VAL A 119 7.60 8.26 -12.89
N SER A 120 8.06 8.01 -14.12
CA SER A 120 9.42 7.50 -14.42
C SER A 120 10.43 8.63 -14.52
N GLU A 121 10.00 9.88 -14.47
CA GLU A 121 10.87 11.03 -14.55
C GLU A 121 10.91 11.79 -13.22
N PRO A 122 11.97 12.56 -12.96
CA PRO A 122 12.07 13.41 -11.77
C PRO A 122 10.94 14.44 -11.71
N VAL A 123 10.51 14.75 -10.49
CA VAL A 123 9.60 15.87 -10.22
C VAL A 123 10.27 16.89 -9.32
N ALA A 124 10.02 18.16 -9.56
CA ALA A 124 10.70 19.26 -8.87
C ALA A 124 10.50 19.24 -7.33
N SER A 125 9.38 18.69 -6.87
CA SER A 125 9.06 18.58 -5.45
C SER A 125 8.12 17.43 -5.17
N LYS A 126 8.20 16.92 -3.95
CA LYS A 126 7.28 15.95 -3.40
C LYS A 126 5.83 16.48 -3.43
N ARG A 127 4.93 15.71 -4.01
CA ARG A 127 3.52 16.10 -4.16
C ARG A 127 2.59 14.89 -4.24
N THR A 128 1.29 15.11 -4.07
CA THR A 128 0.28 14.12 -4.37
C THR A 128 0.27 13.80 -5.86
N TYR A 129 0.10 12.52 -6.19
CA TYR A 129 -0.10 12.10 -7.57
C TYR A 129 -1.45 12.61 -8.09
N GLY A 130 -1.44 13.21 -9.27
CA GLY A 130 -2.64 13.71 -9.95
C GLY A 130 -2.59 13.44 -11.47
N GLY A 131 -1.83 12.43 -11.89
CA GLY A 131 -1.70 12.05 -13.30
C GLY A 131 -2.85 11.20 -13.81
N PRO A 132 -2.78 10.74 -15.07
CA PRO A 132 -3.88 10.05 -15.75
C PRO A 132 -4.05 8.57 -15.37
N CYS A 133 -3.12 8.00 -14.58
CA CYS A 133 -3.20 6.62 -14.12
C CYS A 133 -3.91 6.54 -12.77
N ALA A 134 -4.37 5.36 -12.40
CA ALA A 134 -4.95 5.10 -11.09
C ALA A 134 -3.87 5.07 -10.01
N SER A 135 -4.24 5.37 -8.77
CA SER A 135 -3.33 5.29 -7.62
C SER A 135 -4.06 4.81 -6.36
N GLY A 136 -3.31 4.25 -5.43
CA GLY A 136 -3.82 3.80 -4.14
C GLY A 136 -2.81 2.94 -3.40
N TRP A 137 -3.26 2.23 -2.39
CA TRP A 137 -2.42 1.48 -1.46
C TRP A 137 -2.63 -0.02 -1.60
N VAL A 138 -1.54 -0.76 -1.66
CA VAL A 138 -1.53 -2.23 -1.69
C VAL A 138 -0.70 -2.79 -0.55
N SER A 139 -1.10 -3.95 -0.03
CA SER A 139 -0.40 -4.61 1.07
C SER A 139 0.95 -5.17 0.61
N SER A 140 2.05 -4.77 1.27
CA SER A 140 3.42 -5.06 0.86
C SER A 140 3.77 -6.57 0.83
N PRO A 141 3.22 -7.46 1.69
CA PRO A 141 3.45 -8.89 1.59
C PRO A 141 2.98 -9.53 0.28
N PHE A 142 2.09 -8.89 -0.45
CA PHE A 142 1.57 -9.36 -1.75
C PHE A 142 2.25 -8.71 -2.95
N VAL A 143 3.35 -8.02 -2.74
CA VAL A 143 4.12 -7.35 -3.78
C VAL A 143 5.49 -7.99 -3.93
N LYS A 144 5.88 -8.27 -5.17
CA LYS A 144 7.24 -8.59 -5.59
C LYS A 144 7.81 -7.36 -6.30
N MET A 145 8.92 -6.83 -5.81
CA MET A 145 9.64 -5.76 -6.51
C MET A 145 10.29 -6.31 -7.77
N ILE A 146 10.21 -5.56 -8.86
CA ILE A 146 10.87 -5.83 -10.13
C ILE A 146 11.89 -4.72 -10.40
N ALA A 147 13.14 -5.10 -10.72
CA ALA A 147 14.22 -4.16 -11.01
C ALA A 147 14.41 -4.06 -12.52
N GLY A 148 14.69 -2.85 -12.99
CA GLY A 148 15.25 -2.63 -14.33
C GLY A 148 14.28 -2.79 -15.50
N GLU A 149 12.98 -2.72 -15.30
CA GLU A 149 12.01 -2.74 -16.39
C GLU A 149 11.63 -1.32 -16.76
N GLU A 150 12.07 -0.87 -17.94
CA GLU A 150 11.70 0.44 -18.48
C GLU A 150 10.19 0.50 -18.79
N PRO A 151 9.56 1.68 -18.60
CA PRO A 151 8.17 1.89 -18.97
C PRO A 151 7.94 1.63 -20.45
N GLN A 152 6.89 0.92 -20.78
CA GLN A 152 6.53 0.68 -22.17
C GLN A 152 6.03 1.96 -22.84
N ALA A 153 6.65 2.35 -23.95
CA ALA A 153 6.13 3.37 -24.83
C ALA A 153 4.76 2.96 -25.40
N PRO A 154 3.86 3.91 -25.63
CA PRO A 154 2.59 3.61 -26.31
C PRO A 154 2.88 2.95 -27.67
N PRO A 155 2.05 1.99 -28.10
CA PRO A 155 2.26 1.36 -29.40
C PRO A 155 2.28 2.44 -30.49
N THR A 156 3.37 2.48 -31.24
CA THR A 156 3.51 3.39 -32.39
C THR A 156 2.42 3.02 -33.39
N ALA A 157 1.55 3.97 -33.73
CA ALA A 157 0.55 3.75 -34.76
C ALA A 157 1.23 3.27 -36.05
N PRO A 158 0.69 2.26 -36.74
CA PRO A 158 1.27 1.79 -37.98
C PRO A 158 1.40 2.96 -38.97
N PRO A 159 2.48 3.04 -39.75
CA PRO A 159 2.64 4.09 -40.71
C PRO A 159 1.45 4.11 -41.68
N ILE A 160 0.83 5.28 -41.81
CA ILE A 160 -0.25 5.49 -42.77
C ILE A 160 0.32 5.15 -44.14
N ALA A 161 -0.16 4.08 -44.75
CA ALA A 161 0.23 3.72 -46.08
C ALA A 161 -0.23 4.86 -47.03
N THR A 162 0.72 5.70 -47.42
CA THR A 162 0.52 6.72 -48.42
C THR A 162 0.32 5.99 -49.74
N GLY A 163 -0.95 5.82 -50.12
CA GLY A 163 -1.33 5.23 -51.40
C GLY A 163 -0.68 6.04 -52.54
N ARG A 164 0.34 5.46 -53.17
CA ARG A 164 0.94 5.99 -54.38
C ARG A 164 -0.11 5.89 -55.49
N GLY A 165 -0.81 6.99 -55.73
CA GLY A 165 -1.69 7.11 -56.88
C GLY A 165 -0.88 6.89 -58.18
N LYS A 166 -1.20 5.79 -58.87
CA LYS A 166 -0.68 5.47 -60.18
C LYS A 166 -1.51 6.29 -61.16
N GLY A 167 -0.94 7.46 -61.59
CA GLY A 167 -1.45 8.17 -62.70
C GLY A 167 -1.10 7.40 -63.98
N GLY A 168 -2.12 7.08 -64.75
CA GLY A 168 -2.05 6.65 -66.13
C GLY A 168 -2.30 7.83 -67.05
#